data_1fdb75980dc0420baa599aef7abfd8e3
#
_entry.id   1fdb75980dc0420baa599aef7abfd8e3
#
_cell.length_a   1.000
_cell.length_b   1.000
_cell.length_c   1.000
_cell.angle_alpha   90.00
_cell.angle_beta   90.00
_cell.angle_gamma   90.00
#
_symmetry.space_group_name_H-M   'P 1'
#
loop_
_entity.id
_entity.type
_entity.pdbx_description
1 polymer ?
#
loop_
_entity_poly.entity_id
_entity_poly.type
_entity_poly.pdbx_seq_one_letter_code
_entity_poly.pdbx_strand_id
1 'polypeptide(L)'
;MHTPVPSAPVIDFHVHMLHTEVFEASTNRTVFTGFGATPAKAPRPGAQSLIERMFDPAKVLADMDQRRVDVSVISSSTVLQGSAWADADTDLHLCQLCNDQAADWVTQHPGRFVGSMVLPMQSPERALVELARAHDQLGLRVLNLSSSYQGVYLGDPMFAPFWDEVAERGLVAWVHPEGVSDPWFQRYALWNSLGQSIEETKCMASLMYEGVMTRHPKLQVVMAHGGGYFPHYMGRLDRNTLNRPDTVRHMEGLTPSAMLRRFHYDACVYDPQVLQVLIERVGADRLVLGSDYPVGEKDPLAWLQEAGVQGADLQAIAGGNAARLLGLD
;
A
#
# COMPACT_ATOMS: atom_id res chain seq x y z
N MET A 1 18.68 28.24 -1.17
CA MET A 1 17.30 28.71 -1.37
C MET A 1 16.46 27.99 -0.31
N HIS A 2 15.71 28.72 0.52
CA HIS A 2 14.81 28.06 1.48
C HIS A 2 13.69 27.38 0.70
N THR A 3 13.62 26.09 0.80
CA THR A 3 12.53 25.27 0.25
C THR A 3 11.24 25.66 0.97
N PRO A 4 10.16 26.10 0.28
CA PRO A 4 8.91 26.39 0.95
C PRO A 4 8.41 25.12 1.63
N VAL A 5 8.22 25.20 2.95
CA VAL A 5 7.58 24.13 3.73
C VAL A 5 6.10 24.12 3.35
N PRO A 6 5.49 22.96 3.13
CA PRO A 6 4.04 22.85 2.93
C PRO A 6 3.27 23.54 4.06
N SER A 7 2.16 24.20 3.76
CA SER A 7 1.28 24.83 4.74
C SER A 7 0.37 23.82 5.45
N ALA A 8 0.16 22.65 4.86
CA ALA A 8 -0.52 21.50 5.43
C ALA A 8 0.52 20.52 6.02
N PRO A 9 0.13 19.64 6.95
CA PRO A 9 1.03 18.61 7.49
C PRO A 9 1.54 17.71 6.34
N VAL A 10 2.83 17.36 6.43
CA VAL A 10 3.47 16.39 5.54
C VAL A 10 3.09 14.99 6.01
N ILE A 11 2.40 14.22 5.17
CA ILE A 11 1.87 12.89 5.51
C ILE A 11 2.49 11.83 4.62
N ASP A 12 3.31 10.97 5.21
CA ASP A 12 3.90 9.81 4.54
C ASP A 12 2.96 8.62 4.62
N PHE A 13 2.41 8.21 3.48
CA PHE A 13 1.42 7.15 3.39
C PHE A 13 2.03 5.74 3.30
N HIS A 14 3.36 5.63 3.15
CA HIS A 14 4.06 4.38 2.89
C HIS A 14 5.19 4.16 3.92
N VAL A 15 4.80 3.70 5.12
CA VAL A 15 5.72 3.48 6.24
C VAL A 15 5.48 2.10 6.84
N HIS A 16 6.53 1.28 6.90
CA HIS A 16 6.45 -0.07 7.45
C HIS A 16 6.74 -0.12 8.94
N MET A 17 5.96 -0.94 9.64
CA MET A 17 6.19 -1.37 11.01
C MET A 17 6.22 -2.90 11.09
N LEU A 18 6.80 -3.47 12.13
CA LEU A 18 6.86 -4.91 12.38
C LEU A 18 6.51 -5.23 13.83
N HIS A 19 5.75 -6.30 14.02
CA HIS A 19 5.54 -6.91 15.33
C HIS A 19 6.55 -8.06 15.52
N THR A 20 7.21 -8.12 16.67
CA THR A 20 8.31 -9.08 16.91
C THR A 20 7.86 -10.53 16.75
N GLU A 21 6.76 -10.93 17.41
CA GLU A 21 6.25 -12.30 17.34
C GLU A 21 5.82 -12.67 15.91
N VAL A 22 5.19 -11.74 15.20
CA VAL A 22 4.76 -11.96 13.80
C VAL A 22 5.96 -12.13 12.88
N PHE A 23 7.00 -11.33 13.06
CA PHE A 23 8.23 -11.45 12.28
C PHE A 23 8.93 -12.80 12.55
N GLU A 24 9.04 -13.20 13.81
CA GLU A 24 9.63 -14.48 14.20
C GLU A 24 8.82 -15.67 13.64
N ALA A 25 7.49 -15.64 13.76
CA ALA A 25 6.60 -16.66 13.23
C ALA A 25 6.70 -16.80 11.70
N SER A 26 6.94 -15.69 10.99
CA SER A 26 7.03 -15.65 9.53
C SER A 26 8.41 -16.04 8.98
N THR A 27 9.43 -16.20 9.84
CA THR A 27 10.82 -16.45 9.42
C THR A 27 10.91 -17.66 8.49
N ASN A 28 11.53 -17.45 7.32
CA ASN A 28 11.65 -18.42 6.23
C ASN A 28 10.31 -18.88 5.61
N ARG A 29 9.21 -18.19 5.86
CA ARG A 29 7.89 -18.54 5.37
C ARG A 29 7.36 -17.58 4.30
N THR A 30 7.89 -16.37 4.23
CA THR A 30 7.54 -15.36 3.23
C THR A 30 8.76 -14.97 2.40
N VAL A 31 8.55 -14.37 1.23
CA VAL A 31 9.66 -13.87 0.39
C VAL A 31 10.48 -12.80 1.10
N PHE A 32 9.84 -11.98 1.93
CA PHE A 32 10.50 -10.96 2.74
C PHE A 32 11.38 -11.58 3.84
N THR A 33 10.93 -12.67 4.48
CA THR A 33 11.65 -13.35 5.58
C THR A 33 12.53 -14.50 5.10
N GLY A 34 12.67 -14.71 3.79
CA GLY A 34 13.62 -15.63 3.19
C GLY A 34 13.05 -16.90 2.55
N PHE A 35 11.70 -17.03 2.42
CA PHE A 35 11.10 -18.15 1.71
C PHE A 35 11.55 -18.15 0.24
N GLY A 36 12.06 -19.29 -0.24
CA GLY A 36 12.56 -19.42 -1.61
C GLY A 36 13.92 -18.75 -1.86
N ALA A 37 14.50 -18.08 -0.87
CA ALA A 37 15.85 -17.56 -1.00
C ALA A 37 16.87 -18.70 -0.94
N THR A 38 17.84 -18.68 -1.84
CA THR A 38 19.10 -19.41 -1.62
C THR A 38 19.66 -18.95 -0.28
N PRO A 39 20.20 -19.86 0.61
CA PRO A 39 20.70 -19.47 1.92
C PRO A 39 21.49 -18.18 1.80
N ALA A 40 20.99 -17.12 2.40
CA ALA A 40 21.52 -15.78 2.20
C ALA A 40 22.97 -15.76 2.68
N LYS A 41 23.86 -15.27 1.83
CA LYS A 41 25.06 -14.60 2.29
C LYS A 41 24.62 -13.62 3.37
N ALA A 42 25.45 -13.49 4.44
CA ALA A 42 25.20 -12.58 5.55
C ALA A 42 24.45 -11.29 5.13
N PRO A 43 23.50 -10.80 5.94
CA PRO A 43 22.73 -9.61 5.62
C PRO A 43 23.66 -8.51 5.13
N ARG A 44 23.26 -7.76 4.10
CA ARG A 44 24.06 -6.62 3.64
C ARG A 44 24.33 -5.70 4.82
N PRO A 45 25.55 -5.15 4.96
CA PRO A 45 25.84 -4.18 6.01
C PRO A 45 24.76 -3.08 6.02
N GLY A 46 24.14 -2.85 7.17
CA GLY A 46 23.04 -1.87 7.32
C GLY A 46 21.63 -2.42 7.15
N ALA A 47 21.39 -3.56 6.50
CA ALA A 47 20.04 -4.09 6.32
C ALA A 47 19.37 -4.45 7.65
N GLN A 48 20.10 -5.03 8.59
CA GLN A 48 19.59 -5.36 9.92
C GLN A 48 19.18 -4.10 10.69
N SER A 49 19.95 -3.02 10.60
CA SER A 49 19.62 -1.75 11.26
C SER A 49 18.36 -1.09 10.69
N LEU A 50 18.04 -1.30 9.41
CA LEU A 50 16.81 -0.80 8.81
C LEU A 50 15.60 -1.60 9.32
N ILE A 51 15.69 -2.92 9.36
CA ILE A 51 14.62 -3.78 9.90
C ILE A 51 14.37 -3.46 11.38
N GLU A 52 15.43 -3.28 12.18
CA GLU A 52 15.31 -2.92 13.59
C GLU A 52 14.54 -1.62 13.85
N ARG A 53 14.51 -0.68 12.89
CA ARG A 53 13.74 0.56 13.00
C ARG A 53 12.23 0.32 12.97
N MET A 54 11.77 -0.69 12.25
CA MET A 54 10.35 -1.00 12.10
C MET A 54 9.69 -1.51 13.40
N PHE A 55 10.48 -1.94 14.40
CA PHE A 55 9.98 -2.43 15.68
C PHE A 55 9.85 -1.35 16.75
N ASP A 56 10.40 -0.16 16.53
CA ASP A 56 10.57 0.86 17.56
C ASP A 56 9.97 2.21 17.12
N PRO A 57 8.82 2.61 17.69
CA PRO A 57 8.18 3.87 17.34
C PRO A 57 9.07 5.09 17.60
N ALA A 58 9.95 5.04 18.62
CA ALA A 58 10.85 6.15 18.90
C ALA A 58 11.88 6.36 17.78
N LYS A 59 12.37 5.29 17.16
CA LYS A 59 13.25 5.38 15.99
C LYS A 59 12.51 5.92 14.76
N VAL A 60 11.28 5.46 14.53
CA VAL A 60 10.45 5.96 13.44
C VAL A 60 10.20 7.46 13.61
N LEU A 61 9.82 7.92 14.81
CA LEU A 61 9.61 9.34 15.12
C LEU A 61 10.86 10.19 14.91
N ALA A 62 12.02 9.72 15.38
CA ALA A 62 13.27 10.44 15.17
C ALA A 62 13.63 10.58 13.67
N ASP A 63 13.35 9.57 12.88
CA ASP A 63 13.55 9.61 11.42
C ASP A 63 12.50 10.51 10.75
N MET A 64 11.25 10.50 11.19
CA MET A 64 10.20 11.41 10.71
C MET A 64 10.63 12.87 10.89
N ASP A 65 11.13 13.22 12.09
CA ASP A 65 11.59 14.58 12.39
C ASP A 65 12.74 15.01 11.46
N GLN A 66 13.72 14.12 11.22
CA GLN A 66 14.82 14.38 10.28
C GLN A 66 14.34 14.57 8.84
N ARG A 67 13.29 13.84 8.44
CA ARG A 67 12.72 13.82 7.09
C ARG A 67 11.62 14.88 6.90
N ARG A 68 11.29 15.63 7.94
CA ARG A 68 10.23 16.65 7.96
C ARG A 68 8.86 16.06 7.65
N VAL A 69 8.59 14.86 8.16
CA VAL A 69 7.30 14.18 8.08
C VAL A 69 6.55 14.40 9.39
N ASP A 70 5.36 14.98 9.28
CA ASP A 70 4.54 15.29 10.46
C ASP A 70 3.73 14.07 10.90
N VAL A 71 3.16 13.32 9.94
CA VAL A 71 2.31 12.15 10.18
C VAL A 71 2.74 11.00 9.28
N SER A 72 2.77 9.78 9.81
CA SER A 72 3.01 8.56 9.04
C SER A 72 1.84 7.60 9.15
N VAL A 73 1.38 7.09 8.00
CA VAL A 73 0.46 5.94 7.96
C VAL A 73 1.31 4.68 8.12
N ILE A 74 1.21 4.05 9.28
CA ILE A 74 2.02 2.87 9.61
C ILE A 74 1.32 1.57 9.20
N SER A 75 2.06 0.68 8.58
CA SER A 75 1.53 -0.57 8.06
C SER A 75 2.46 -1.76 8.34
N SER A 76 1.88 -2.89 8.74
CA SER A 76 2.59 -4.15 9.02
C SER A 76 2.57 -5.13 7.84
N SER A 77 2.44 -4.61 6.64
CA SER A 77 2.15 -5.33 5.40
C SER A 77 3.16 -6.40 5.03
N THR A 78 4.45 -6.09 5.08
CA THR A 78 5.51 -6.91 4.48
C THR A 78 5.59 -8.35 4.99
N VAL A 79 5.06 -8.63 6.16
CA VAL A 79 5.14 -9.95 6.80
C VAL A 79 3.83 -10.73 6.68
N LEU A 80 2.69 -10.05 6.83
CA LEU A 80 1.36 -10.69 6.78
C LEU A 80 0.74 -10.72 5.38
N GLN A 81 1.32 -10.04 4.41
CA GLN A 81 0.86 -10.09 3.03
C GLN A 81 0.99 -11.51 2.43
N GLY A 82 1.96 -12.28 2.87
CA GLY A 82 2.17 -13.66 2.48
C GLY A 82 1.73 -14.68 3.52
N SER A 83 0.65 -14.41 4.25
CA SER A 83 0.19 -15.29 5.34
C SER A 83 -0.38 -16.64 4.88
N ALA A 84 -0.31 -16.96 3.57
CA ALA A 84 -0.71 -18.26 3.01
C ALA A 84 -0.07 -19.49 3.69
N TRP A 85 1.00 -19.30 4.43
CA TRP A 85 1.66 -20.33 5.22
C TRP A 85 0.98 -20.60 6.57
N ALA A 86 0.16 -19.69 7.07
CA ALA A 86 -0.56 -19.80 8.33
C ALA A 86 -1.92 -20.44 8.11
N ASP A 87 -2.38 -21.25 9.06
CA ASP A 87 -3.79 -21.63 9.12
C ASP A 87 -4.65 -20.44 9.55
N ALA A 88 -5.97 -20.57 9.39
CA ALA A 88 -6.89 -19.46 9.61
C ALA A 88 -6.93 -18.94 11.07
N ASP A 89 -6.63 -19.77 12.06
CA ASP A 89 -6.56 -19.33 13.47
C ASP A 89 -5.26 -18.59 13.75
N THR A 90 -4.15 -19.10 13.23
CA THR A 90 -2.84 -18.45 13.30
C THR A 90 -2.85 -17.11 12.57
N ASP A 91 -3.40 -17.04 11.35
CA ASP A 91 -3.48 -15.81 10.57
C ASP A 91 -4.28 -14.72 11.29
N LEU A 92 -5.46 -15.08 11.84
CA LEU A 92 -6.25 -14.17 12.66
C LEU A 92 -5.47 -13.65 13.87
N HIS A 93 -4.81 -14.54 14.61
CA HIS A 93 -4.02 -14.15 15.79
C HIS A 93 -2.90 -13.17 15.44
N LEU A 94 -2.15 -13.44 14.38
CA LEU A 94 -1.07 -12.58 13.92
C LEU A 94 -1.57 -11.22 13.43
N CYS A 95 -2.73 -11.17 12.74
CA CYS A 95 -3.39 -9.93 12.38
C CYS A 95 -3.77 -9.11 13.61
N GLN A 96 -4.35 -9.75 14.63
CA GLN A 96 -4.72 -9.07 15.87
C GLN A 96 -3.51 -8.46 16.59
N LEU A 97 -2.40 -9.17 16.68
CA LEU A 97 -1.16 -8.63 17.26
C LEU A 97 -0.69 -7.36 16.54
N CYS A 98 -0.72 -7.36 15.21
CA CYS A 98 -0.32 -6.18 14.43
C CYS A 98 -1.28 -5.02 14.59
N ASN A 99 -2.60 -5.29 14.59
CA ASN A 99 -3.63 -4.27 14.75
C ASN A 99 -3.58 -3.62 16.13
N ASP A 100 -3.40 -4.42 17.17
CA ASP A 100 -3.25 -3.94 18.55
C ASP A 100 -1.98 -3.07 18.69
N GLN A 101 -0.85 -3.50 18.13
CA GLN A 101 0.38 -2.71 18.14
C GLN A 101 0.22 -1.39 17.36
N ALA A 102 -0.45 -1.39 16.21
CA ALA A 102 -0.70 -0.17 15.45
C ALA A 102 -1.55 0.83 16.25
N ALA A 103 -2.59 0.35 16.93
CA ALA A 103 -3.43 1.16 17.81
C ALA A 103 -2.66 1.69 19.02
N ASP A 104 -1.79 0.88 19.59
CA ASP A 104 -0.91 1.29 20.70
C ASP A 104 0.04 2.43 20.28
N TRP A 105 0.68 2.33 19.12
CA TRP A 105 1.54 3.40 18.61
C TRP A 105 0.77 4.71 18.39
N VAL A 106 -0.42 4.62 17.81
CA VAL A 106 -1.30 5.79 17.63
C VAL A 106 -1.68 6.42 18.97
N THR A 107 -2.02 5.60 19.96
CA THR A 107 -2.41 6.07 21.30
C THR A 107 -1.23 6.71 22.05
N GLN A 108 -0.05 6.14 21.95
CA GLN A 108 1.16 6.65 22.61
C GLN A 108 1.71 7.93 21.96
N HIS A 109 1.47 8.11 20.65
CA HIS A 109 2.00 9.24 19.88
C HIS A 109 0.91 9.93 19.06
N PRO A 110 -0.07 10.56 19.74
CA PRO A 110 -1.22 11.16 19.08
C PRO A 110 -0.79 12.24 18.07
N GLY A 111 -1.40 12.22 16.88
CA GLY A 111 -1.10 13.16 15.81
C GLY A 111 0.18 12.87 15.02
N ARG A 112 0.94 11.82 15.37
CA ARG A 112 2.13 11.42 14.63
C ARG A 112 1.93 10.17 13.78
N PHE A 113 1.04 9.29 14.18
CA PHE A 113 0.72 8.05 13.46
C PHE A 113 -0.76 7.95 13.12
N VAL A 114 -1.02 7.39 11.95
CA VAL A 114 -2.31 6.81 11.57
C VAL A 114 -2.08 5.31 11.41
N GLY A 115 -2.76 4.50 12.20
CA GLY A 115 -2.63 3.06 12.14
C GLY A 115 -3.42 2.45 10.99
N SER A 116 -2.83 1.49 10.31
CA SER A 116 -3.56 0.63 9.39
C SER A 116 -3.79 -0.76 9.99
N MET A 117 -4.88 -1.39 9.59
CA MET A 117 -5.23 -2.74 9.99
C MET A 117 -4.88 -3.76 8.91
N VAL A 118 -4.40 -4.93 9.33
CA VAL A 118 -4.26 -6.13 8.49
C VAL A 118 -5.35 -7.12 8.84
N LEU A 119 -5.75 -7.94 7.87
CA LEU A 119 -6.90 -8.82 8.01
C LEU A 119 -6.58 -10.24 7.51
N PRO A 120 -7.15 -11.30 8.11
CA PRO A 120 -6.96 -12.68 7.70
C PRO A 120 -7.79 -12.98 6.44
N MET A 121 -7.40 -12.37 5.32
CA MET A 121 -8.17 -12.36 4.06
C MET A 121 -8.29 -13.73 3.39
N GLN A 122 -7.52 -14.73 3.82
CA GLN A 122 -7.72 -16.12 3.43
C GLN A 122 -9.05 -16.70 3.92
N SER A 123 -9.65 -16.08 4.95
CA SER A 123 -10.94 -16.41 5.52
C SER A 123 -11.83 -15.18 5.56
N PRO A 124 -12.60 -14.88 4.49
CA PRO A 124 -13.39 -13.65 4.39
C PRO A 124 -14.31 -13.39 5.58
N GLU A 125 -14.90 -14.44 6.16
CA GLU A 125 -15.76 -14.30 7.35
C GLU A 125 -14.96 -13.80 8.56
N ARG A 126 -13.75 -14.32 8.79
CA ARG A 126 -12.87 -13.87 9.87
C ARG A 126 -12.34 -12.47 9.60
N ALA A 127 -12.05 -12.16 8.34
CA ALA A 127 -11.62 -10.84 7.93
C ALA A 127 -12.68 -9.77 8.29
N LEU A 128 -13.96 -10.05 8.06
CA LEU A 128 -15.06 -9.15 8.45
C LEU A 128 -15.18 -8.97 9.97
N VAL A 129 -15.00 -10.04 10.75
CA VAL A 129 -15.01 -9.97 12.22
C VAL A 129 -13.86 -9.11 12.72
N GLU A 130 -12.65 -9.33 12.22
CA GLU A 130 -11.48 -8.55 12.63
C GLU A 130 -11.53 -7.11 12.13
N LEU A 131 -12.07 -6.86 10.92
CA LEU A 131 -12.33 -5.51 10.42
C LEU A 131 -13.24 -4.73 11.39
N ALA A 132 -14.34 -5.34 11.80
CA ALA A 132 -15.25 -4.71 12.77
C ALA A 132 -14.54 -4.44 14.11
N ARG A 133 -13.77 -5.39 14.65
CA ARG A 133 -13.01 -5.18 15.88
C ARG A 133 -12.00 -4.05 15.76
N ALA A 134 -11.17 -4.09 14.71
CA ALA A 134 -10.09 -3.13 14.50
C ALA A 134 -10.62 -1.71 14.23
N HIS A 135 -11.75 -1.61 13.53
CA HIS A 135 -12.40 -0.32 13.29
C HIS A 135 -13.14 0.19 14.52
N ASP A 136 -14.05 -0.62 15.11
CA ASP A 136 -15.00 -0.16 16.12
C ASP A 136 -14.37 -0.04 17.51
N GLN A 137 -13.38 -0.88 17.84
CA GLN A 137 -12.73 -0.91 19.15
C GLN A 137 -11.36 -0.23 19.18
N LEU A 138 -10.58 -0.36 18.08
CA LEU A 138 -9.23 0.21 18.00
C LEU A 138 -9.17 1.54 17.23
N GLY A 139 -10.24 1.92 16.52
CA GLY A 139 -10.32 3.18 15.78
C GLY A 139 -9.49 3.22 14.51
N LEU A 140 -9.01 2.08 14.01
CA LEU A 140 -8.23 2.00 12.77
C LEU A 140 -9.15 2.25 11.55
N ARG A 141 -8.67 3.05 10.58
CA ARG A 141 -9.49 3.45 9.41
C ARG A 141 -8.83 3.17 8.07
N VAL A 142 -7.59 2.74 8.07
CA VAL A 142 -6.84 2.36 6.88
C VAL A 142 -6.70 0.85 6.86
N LEU A 143 -7.03 0.23 5.74
CA LEU A 143 -6.79 -1.18 5.49
C LEU A 143 -5.42 -1.33 4.84
N ASN A 144 -4.62 -2.26 5.31
CA ASN A 144 -3.37 -2.65 4.69
C ASN A 144 -3.55 -4.02 4.05
N LEU A 145 -3.67 -4.03 2.72
CA LEU A 145 -4.01 -5.21 1.94
C LEU A 145 -2.85 -5.65 1.05
N SER A 146 -2.67 -6.96 0.89
CA SER A 146 -1.88 -7.49 -0.21
C SER A 146 -2.59 -7.32 -1.55
N SER A 147 -1.85 -7.41 -2.65
CA SER A 147 -2.40 -7.45 -4.00
C SER A 147 -3.25 -8.70 -4.27
N SER A 148 -2.91 -9.81 -3.60
CA SER A 148 -3.62 -11.09 -3.68
C SER A 148 -3.43 -11.91 -2.41
N TYR A 149 -4.32 -12.86 -2.20
CA TYR A 149 -4.23 -13.85 -1.13
C TYR A 149 -4.32 -15.25 -1.74
N GLN A 150 -3.27 -16.05 -1.58
CA GLN A 150 -3.15 -17.39 -2.19
C GLN A 150 -3.38 -17.38 -3.72
N GLY A 151 -2.96 -16.32 -4.40
CA GLY A 151 -3.15 -16.15 -5.84
C GLY A 151 -4.53 -15.67 -6.27
N VAL A 152 -5.44 -15.40 -5.33
CA VAL A 152 -6.74 -14.79 -5.58
C VAL A 152 -6.62 -13.28 -5.42
N TYR A 153 -6.84 -12.52 -6.49
CA TYR A 153 -6.73 -11.06 -6.50
C TYR A 153 -7.96 -10.38 -5.91
N LEU A 154 -7.77 -9.18 -5.39
CA LEU A 154 -8.79 -8.45 -4.62
C LEU A 154 -10.10 -8.14 -5.35
N GLY A 155 -10.14 -8.24 -6.67
CA GLY A 155 -11.38 -8.10 -7.45
C GLY A 155 -12.26 -9.34 -7.47
N ASP A 156 -11.74 -10.50 -7.04
CA ASP A 156 -12.49 -11.76 -7.08
C ASP A 156 -13.82 -11.64 -6.34
N PRO A 157 -14.90 -12.23 -6.88
CA PRO A 157 -16.22 -12.19 -6.26
C PRO A 157 -16.29 -12.70 -4.82
N MET A 158 -15.35 -13.54 -4.36
CA MET A 158 -15.28 -13.98 -2.98
C MET A 158 -15.07 -12.82 -1.99
N PHE A 159 -14.47 -11.72 -2.45
CA PHE A 159 -14.25 -10.50 -1.63
C PHE A 159 -15.39 -9.48 -1.75
N ALA A 160 -16.49 -9.79 -2.47
CA ALA A 160 -17.58 -8.83 -2.62
C ALA A 160 -18.17 -8.37 -1.27
N PRO A 161 -18.48 -9.25 -0.28
CA PRO A 161 -18.99 -8.82 1.02
C PRO A 161 -17.98 -7.96 1.80
N PHE A 162 -16.69 -8.19 1.61
CA PHE A 162 -15.63 -7.37 2.20
C PHE A 162 -15.65 -5.94 1.62
N TRP A 163 -15.76 -5.80 0.29
CA TRP A 163 -15.82 -4.49 -0.34
C TRP A 163 -17.10 -3.71 -0.03
N ASP A 164 -18.23 -4.42 0.16
CA ASP A 164 -19.47 -3.82 0.64
C ASP A 164 -19.26 -3.16 2.01
N GLU A 165 -18.65 -3.87 2.96
CA GLU A 165 -18.36 -3.37 4.31
C GLU A 165 -17.33 -2.23 4.31
N VAL A 166 -16.27 -2.33 3.51
CA VAL A 166 -15.27 -1.27 3.35
C VAL A 166 -15.89 0.02 2.83
N ALA A 167 -16.78 -0.09 1.84
CA ALA A 167 -17.47 1.05 1.25
C ALA A 167 -18.50 1.67 2.21
N GLU A 168 -19.24 0.85 2.95
CA GLU A 168 -20.23 1.31 3.94
C GLU A 168 -19.56 2.08 5.08
N ARG A 169 -18.42 1.60 5.57
CA ARG A 169 -17.66 2.27 6.65
C ARG A 169 -16.81 3.45 6.16
N GLY A 170 -16.68 3.64 4.85
CA GLY A 170 -15.86 4.70 4.27
C GLY A 170 -14.37 4.54 4.57
N LEU A 171 -13.87 3.30 4.63
CA LEU A 171 -12.47 3.00 4.92
C LEU A 171 -11.59 3.26 3.71
N VAL A 172 -10.31 3.55 3.97
CA VAL A 172 -9.29 3.69 2.93
C VAL A 172 -8.54 2.38 2.77
N ALA A 173 -8.52 1.82 1.58
CA ALA A 173 -7.76 0.62 1.27
C ALA A 173 -6.38 1.00 0.74
N TRP A 174 -5.33 0.68 1.49
CA TRP A 174 -3.94 0.76 1.09
C TRP A 174 -3.49 -0.61 0.58
N VAL A 175 -3.15 -0.71 -0.71
CA VAL A 175 -2.71 -1.96 -1.33
C VAL A 175 -1.21 -1.93 -1.55
N HIS A 176 -0.50 -2.82 -0.89
CA HIS A 176 0.94 -3.02 -1.01
C HIS A 176 1.24 -4.49 -1.30
N PRO A 177 1.95 -4.84 -2.37
CA PRO A 177 2.20 -6.22 -2.76
C PRO A 177 3.26 -6.88 -1.87
N GLU A 178 3.11 -8.18 -1.65
CA GLU A 178 4.15 -8.99 -1.01
C GLU A 178 5.39 -9.15 -1.89
N GLY A 179 5.18 -9.30 -3.17
CA GLY A 179 6.18 -9.72 -4.15
C GLY A 179 5.83 -11.09 -4.74
N VAL A 180 6.66 -11.59 -5.63
CA VAL A 180 6.41 -12.81 -6.40
C VAL A 180 7.26 -13.96 -5.88
N SER A 181 6.61 -15.07 -5.49
CA SER A 181 7.26 -16.29 -5.02
C SER A 181 7.82 -17.19 -6.14
N ASP A 182 7.50 -16.93 -7.41
CA ASP A 182 8.02 -17.69 -8.56
C ASP A 182 9.54 -17.75 -8.52
N PRO A 183 10.16 -18.96 -8.61
CA PRO A 183 11.60 -19.15 -8.54
C PRO A 183 12.40 -18.34 -9.55
N TRP A 184 11.84 -17.99 -10.69
CA TRP A 184 12.51 -17.14 -11.67
C TRP A 184 12.78 -15.75 -11.11
N PHE A 185 11.83 -15.18 -10.37
CA PHE A 185 11.95 -13.85 -9.77
C PHE A 185 12.88 -13.82 -8.55
N GLN A 186 13.26 -14.98 -7.98
CA GLN A 186 14.24 -15.02 -6.91
C GLN A 186 15.65 -14.64 -7.40
N ARG A 187 15.90 -14.76 -8.69
CA ARG A 187 17.14 -14.30 -9.29
C ARG A 187 17.24 -12.78 -9.21
N TYR A 188 18.40 -12.29 -8.78
CA TYR A 188 18.72 -10.87 -8.71
C TYR A 188 17.76 -10.04 -7.84
N ALA A 189 17.04 -10.68 -6.91
CA ALA A 189 15.99 -10.07 -6.09
C ALA A 189 14.85 -9.43 -6.93
N LEU A 190 14.54 -9.98 -8.10
CA LEU A 190 13.47 -9.47 -8.97
C LEU A 190 12.08 -9.64 -8.38
N TRP A 191 11.91 -10.48 -7.35
CA TRP A 191 10.65 -10.64 -6.63
C TRP A 191 10.14 -9.33 -6.03
N ASN A 192 11.06 -8.45 -5.62
CA ASN A 192 10.74 -7.12 -5.10
C ASN A 192 10.61 -6.11 -6.26
N SER A 193 11.69 -5.83 -6.99
CA SER A 193 11.75 -4.73 -7.93
C SER A 193 10.85 -4.88 -9.16
N LEU A 194 10.76 -6.09 -9.73
CA LEU A 194 9.90 -6.38 -10.90
C LEU A 194 8.59 -7.02 -10.47
N GLY A 195 8.68 -7.96 -9.53
CA GLY A 195 7.54 -8.77 -9.11
C GLY A 195 6.44 -7.96 -8.44
N GLN A 196 6.79 -7.06 -7.53
CA GLN A 196 5.81 -6.21 -6.86
C GLN A 196 5.01 -5.37 -7.85
N SER A 197 5.68 -4.73 -8.82
CA SER A 197 4.99 -3.93 -9.85
C SER A 197 4.07 -4.74 -10.75
N ILE A 198 4.38 -6.03 -10.97
CA ILE A 198 3.49 -6.95 -11.68
C ILE A 198 2.27 -7.29 -10.83
N GLU A 199 2.45 -7.55 -9.54
CA GLU A 199 1.34 -7.88 -8.64
C GLU A 199 0.37 -6.70 -8.45
N GLU A 200 0.88 -5.48 -8.34
CA GLU A 200 0.06 -4.25 -8.35
C GLU A 200 -0.75 -4.12 -9.63
N THR A 201 -0.10 -4.35 -10.77
CA THR A 201 -0.75 -4.32 -12.09
C THR A 201 -1.90 -5.32 -12.17
N LYS A 202 -1.73 -6.55 -11.69
CA LYS A 202 -2.78 -7.58 -11.68
C LYS A 202 -3.90 -7.22 -10.72
N CYS A 203 -3.57 -6.67 -9.54
CA CYS A 203 -4.56 -6.25 -8.56
C CYS A 203 -5.44 -5.13 -9.12
N MET A 204 -4.86 -4.08 -9.70
CA MET A 204 -5.63 -3.01 -10.33
C MET A 204 -6.52 -3.53 -11.45
N ALA A 205 -5.99 -4.41 -12.32
CA ALA A 205 -6.78 -5.05 -13.35
C ALA A 205 -7.97 -5.83 -12.75
N SER A 206 -7.73 -6.63 -11.73
CA SER A 206 -8.76 -7.40 -11.02
C SER A 206 -9.87 -6.49 -10.48
N LEU A 207 -9.51 -5.43 -9.73
CA LEU A 207 -10.48 -4.48 -9.16
C LEU A 207 -11.33 -3.76 -10.22
N MET A 208 -10.75 -3.47 -11.38
CA MET A 208 -11.46 -2.84 -12.50
C MET A 208 -12.35 -3.83 -13.25
N TYR A 209 -11.76 -4.92 -13.76
CA TYR A 209 -12.43 -5.84 -14.67
C TYR A 209 -13.50 -6.70 -13.98
N GLU A 210 -13.36 -6.97 -12.69
CA GLU A 210 -14.39 -7.62 -11.86
C GLU A 210 -15.42 -6.62 -11.28
N GLY A 211 -15.25 -5.33 -11.58
CA GLY A 211 -16.25 -4.29 -11.33
C GLY A 211 -16.33 -3.79 -9.89
N VAL A 212 -15.34 -4.03 -9.04
CA VAL A 212 -15.32 -3.49 -7.67
C VAL A 212 -15.39 -1.97 -7.70
N MET A 213 -14.52 -1.32 -8.49
CA MET A 213 -14.47 0.14 -8.61
C MET A 213 -15.72 0.76 -9.24
N THR A 214 -16.52 -0.05 -9.94
CA THR A 214 -17.78 0.37 -10.54
C THR A 214 -18.94 0.24 -9.56
N ARG A 215 -19.02 -0.88 -8.84
CA ARG A 215 -20.04 -1.09 -7.79
C ARG A 215 -19.89 -0.10 -6.64
N HIS A 216 -18.66 0.28 -6.32
CA HIS A 216 -18.34 1.18 -5.20
C HIS A 216 -17.62 2.46 -5.69
N PRO A 217 -18.33 3.40 -6.34
CA PRO A 217 -17.71 4.57 -6.99
C PRO A 217 -17.06 5.56 -6.01
N LYS A 218 -17.36 5.44 -4.71
CA LYS A 218 -16.76 6.27 -3.64
C LYS A 218 -15.64 5.54 -2.88
N LEU A 219 -15.34 4.30 -3.25
CA LEU A 219 -14.28 3.52 -2.61
C LEU A 219 -12.94 4.23 -2.79
N GLN A 220 -12.18 4.35 -1.70
CA GLN A 220 -10.86 4.95 -1.68
C GLN A 220 -9.81 3.85 -1.68
N VAL A 221 -9.15 3.63 -2.81
CA VAL A 221 -8.06 2.66 -2.95
C VAL A 221 -6.78 3.40 -3.30
N VAL A 222 -5.77 3.26 -2.46
CA VAL A 222 -4.42 3.79 -2.68
C VAL A 222 -3.51 2.64 -3.07
N MET A 223 -2.84 2.76 -4.22
CA MET A 223 -1.91 1.75 -4.72
C MET A 223 -0.47 2.15 -4.39
N ALA A 224 0.31 1.21 -3.87
CA ALA A 224 1.73 1.40 -3.66
C ALA A 224 2.49 1.54 -5.00
N HIS A 225 3.70 2.11 -4.94
CA HIS A 225 4.64 2.23 -6.05
C HIS A 225 4.00 2.76 -7.35
N GLY A 226 3.11 3.76 -7.22
CA GLY A 226 2.40 4.36 -8.34
C GLY A 226 1.48 3.40 -9.11
N GLY A 227 1.06 2.28 -8.52
CA GLY A 227 0.24 1.26 -9.16
C GLY A 227 1.00 0.34 -10.13
N GLY A 228 2.31 0.24 -9.97
CA GLY A 228 3.16 -0.62 -10.76
C GLY A 228 3.21 -0.22 -12.25
N TYR A 229 3.10 -1.19 -13.14
CA TYR A 229 3.09 -0.93 -14.58
C TYR A 229 1.71 -0.53 -15.13
N PHE A 230 0.64 -0.68 -14.34
CA PHE A 230 -0.72 -0.53 -14.86
C PHE A 230 -0.99 0.86 -15.44
N PRO A 231 -0.71 2.00 -14.76
CA PRO A 231 -0.99 3.32 -15.31
C PRO A 231 -0.17 3.67 -16.56
N HIS A 232 0.95 2.98 -16.78
CA HIS A 232 1.91 3.33 -17.82
C HIS A 232 1.68 2.63 -19.15
N TYR A 233 0.86 1.55 -19.20
CA TYR A 233 0.68 0.75 -20.41
C TYR A 233 -0.79 0.63 -20.85
N MET A 234 -1.54 1.73 -20.79
CA MET A 234 -2.99 1.75 -21.01
C MET A 234 -3.42 1.57 -22.47
N GLY A 235 -2.66 2.09 -23.43
CA GLY A 235 -3.08 2.08 -24.83
C GLY A 235 -3.40 0.70 -25.40
N ARG A 236 -2.69 -0.34 -24.98
CA ARG A 236 -2.99 -1.71 -25.38
C ARG A 236 -4.26 -2.26 -24.70
N LEU A 237 -4.48 -1.90 -23.46
CA LEU A 237 -5.69 -2.30 -22.72
C LEU A 237 -6.93 -1.64 -23.34
N ASP A 238 -6.89 -0.34 -23.58
CA ASP A 238 -8.00 0.39 -24.21
C ASP A 238 -8.31 -0.16 -25.61
N ARG A 239 -7.27 -0.42 -26.41
CA ARG A 239 -7.47 -1.03 -27.73
C ARG A 239 -8.10 -2.43 -27.64
N ASN A 240 -7.74 -3.20 -26.62
CA ASN A 240 -8.34 -4.51 -26.42
C ASN A 240 -9.82 -4.44 -26.09
N THR A 241 -10.27 -3.41 -25.38
CA THR A 241 -11.70 -3.22 -25.07
C THR A 241 -12.53 -2.96 -26.33
N LEU A 242 -11.97 -2.25 -27.31
CA LEU A 242 -12.63 -2.01 -28.62
C LEU A 242 -12.81 -3.30 -29.42
N ASN A 243 -11.83 -4.21 -29.34
CA ASN A 243 -11.85 -5.47 -30.08
C ASN A 243 -12.61 -6.58 -29.37
N ARG A 244 -12.76 -6.49 -28.06
CA ARG A 244 -13.37 -7.50 -27.18
C ARG A 244 -14.22 -6.81 -26.10
N PRO A 245 -15.36 -6.20 -26.48
CA PRO A 245 -16.17 -5.39 -25.54
C PRO A 245 -16.71 -6.21 -24.36
N ASP A 246 -16.90 -7.52 -24.53
CA ASP A 246 -17.35 -8.39 -23.43
C ASP A 246 -16.35 -8.47 -22.25
N THR A 247 -15.08 -8.16 -22.49
CA THR A 247 -14.07 -8.17 -21.42
C THR A 247 -14.26 -7.05 -20.41
N VAL A 248 -14.97 -5.99 -20.78
CA VAL A 248 -15.21 -4.79 -19.93
C VAL A 248 -16.68 -4.67 -19.50
N ARG A 249 -17.43 -5.77 -19.51
CA ARG A 249 -18.87 -5.76 -19.16
C ARG A 249 -19.19 -5.18 -17.79
N HIS A 250 -18.23 -5.20 -16.84
CA HIS A 250 -18.39 -4.66 -15.50
C HIS A 250 -17.86 -3.23 -15.34
N MET A 251 -17.42 -2.58 -16.42
CA MET A 251 -16.83 -1.25 -16.38
C MET A 251 -17.77 -0.15 -16.90
N GLU A 252 -19.07 -0.43 -17.06
CA GLU A 252 -20.11 0.52 -17.49
C GLU A 252 -19.74 1.30 -18.77
N GLY A 253 -19.04 0.64 -19.70
CA GLY A 253 -18.61 1.25 -20.97
C GLY A 253 -17.37 2.15 -20.84
N LEU A 254 -16.75 2.24 -19.68
CA LEU A 254 -15.49 2.96 -19.50
C LEU A 254 -14.32 2.14 -20.03
N THR A 255 -13.29 2.84 -20.49
CA THR A 255 -12.00 2.21 -20.81
C THR A 255 -11.14 2.08 -19.56
N PRO A 256 -10.15 1.16 -19.52
CA PRO A 256 -9.19 1.09 -18.43
C PRO A 256 -8.51 2.42 -18.11
N SER A 257 -8.12 3.20 -19.13
CA SER A 257 -7.51 4.51 -18.92
C SER A 257 -8.47 5.51 -18.25
N ALA A 258 -9.76 5.48 -18.59
CA ALA A 258 -10.76 6.34 -17.96
C ALA A 258 -11.00 6.01 -16.49
N MET A 259 -10.70 4.78 -16.06
CA MET A 259 -10.86 4.34 -14.68
C MET A 259 -9.64 4.64 -13.78
N LEU A 260 -8.51 5.04 -14.34
CA LEU A 260 -7.30 5.31 -13.55
C LEU A 260 -7.55 6.32 -12.43
N ARG A 261 -8.34 7.35 -12.67
CA ARG A 261 -8.67 8.37 -11.66
C ARG A 261 -9.65 7.91 -10.59
N ARG A 262 -10.10 6.67 -10.63
CA ARG A 262 -10.85 6.04 -9.52
C ARG A 262 -9.94 5.55 -8.40
N PHE A 263 -8.64 5.47 -8.63
CA PHE A 263 -7.63 5.12 -7.65
C PHE A 263 -6.84 6.32 -7.18
N HIS A 264 -6.19 6.16 -6.05
CA HIS A 264 -5.08 6.97 -5.59
C HIS A 264 -3.78 6.18 -5.70
N TYR A 265 -2.66 6.87 -5.67
CA TYR A 265 -1.34 6.27 -5.88
C TYR A 265 -0.35 6.92 -4.93
N ASP A 266 0.61 6.19 -4.42
CA ASP A 266 1.74 6.85 -3.80
C ASP A 266 2.75 7.36 -4.86
N ALA A 267 3.59 8.29 -4.45
CA ALA A 267 4.60 8.89 -5.31
C ALA A 267 5.93 8.10 -5.30
N CYS A 268 5.96 6.88 -4.73
CA CYS A 268 7.17 6.08 -4.55
C CYS A 268 7.52 5.30 -5.83
N VAL A 269 7.93 6.00 -6.88
CA VAL A 269 8.22 5.40 -8.20
C VAL A 269 9.70 5.46 -8.59
N TYR A 270 10.56 6.09 -7.79
CA TYR A 270 12.02 6.16 -7.93
C TYR A 270 12.55 6.72 -9.27
N ASP A 271 11.69 7.25 -10.12
CA ASP A 271 12.04 7.86 -11.40
C ASP A 271 11.23 9.15 -11.61
N PRO A 272 11.88 10.33 -11.72
CA PRO A 272 11.21 11.60 -11.89
C PRO A 272 10.33 11.67 -13.15
N GLN A 273 10.72 11.04 -14.24
CA GLN A 273 9.96 11.06 -15.50
C GLN A 273 8.70 10.19 -15.36
N VAL A 274 8.82 9.04 -14.69
CA VAL A 274 7.68 8.16 -14.42
C VAL A 274 6.68 8.86 -13.52
N LEU A 275 7.12 9.60 -12.48
CA LEU A 275 6.23 10.39 -11.63
C LEU A 275 5.49 11.48 -12.43
N GLN A 276 6.19 12.21 -13.29
CA GLN A 276 5.56 13.23 -14.13
C GLN A 276 4.49 12.63 -15.06
N VAL A 277 4.79 11.50 -15.70
CA VAL A 277 3.82 10.78 -16.54
C VAL A 277 2.62 10.31 -15.74
N LEU A 278 2.83 9.84 -14.50
CA LEU A 278 1.74 9.44 -13.62
C LEU A 278 0.85 10.64 -13.28
N ILE A 279 1.44 11.79 -12.88
CA ILE A 279 0.71 13.03 -12.62
C ILE A 279 -0.11 13.47 -13.83
N GLU A 280 0.47 13.45 -15.03
CA GLU A 280 -0.25 13.80 -16.27
C GLU A 280 -1.47 12.89 -16.53
N ARG A 281 -1.37 11.60 -16.20
CA ARG A 281 -2.43 10.61 -16.43
C ARG A 281 -3.55 10.67 -15.42
N VAL A 282 -3.20 10.82 -14.15
CA VAL A 282 -4.19 10.69 -13.06
C VAL A 282 -4.49 12.01 -12.34
N GLY A 283 -3.65 13.03 -12.51
CA GLY A 283 -3.74 14.29 -11.79
C GLY A 283 -3.05 14.24 -10.43
N ALA A 284 -2.46 15.38 -10.03
CA ALA A 284 -1.78 15.50 -8.73
C ALA A 284 -2.73 15.25 -7.54
N ASP A 285 -4.03 15.48 -7.71
CA ASP A 285 -5.08 15.24 -6.71
C ASP A 285 -5.30 13.75 -6.39
N ARG A 286 -4.70 12.85 -7.16
CA ARG A 286 -4.76 11.39 -6.96
C ARG A 286 -3.48 10.80 -6.37
N LEU A 287 -2.48 11.61 -6.10
CA LEU A 287 -1.23 11.12 -5.51
C LEU A 287 -1.14 11.47 -4.02
N VAL A 288 -0.51 10.59 -3.26
CA VAL A 288 -0.08 10.82 -1.88
C VAL A 288 1.43 10.67 -1.78
N LEU A 289 2.06 11.31 -0.81
CA LEU A 289 3.45 11.07 -0.52
C LEU A 289 3.63 9.65 0.00
N GLY A 290 4.61 8.94 -0.52
CA GLY A 290 5.04 7.63 -0.04
C GLY A 290 6.55 7.52 -0.08
N SER A 291 7.17 7.07 0.99
CA SER A 291 8.62 6.96 1.07
C SER A 291 9.14 5.53 1.02
N ASP A 292 8.29 4.54 1.24
CA ASP A 292 8.69 3.14 1.45
C ASP A 292 9.69 2.99 2.61
N TYR A 293 9.39 3.73 3.71
CA TYR A 293 10.24 3.71 4.90
C TYR A 293 10.30 2.31 5.51
N PRO A 294 11.47 1.82 5.94
CA PRO A 294 12.76 2.51 6.03
C PRO A 294 13.68 2.28 4.82
N VAL A 295 13.23 1.58 3.79
CA VAL A 295 14.09 1.08 2.69
C VAL A 295 14.15 2.00 1.48
N GLY A 296 13.15 2.84 1.29
CA GLY A 296 13.01 3.70 0.13
C GLY A 296 13.61 5.11 0.29
N GLU A 297 12.84 6.14 -0.01
CA GLU A 297 13.32 7.53 -0.08
C GLU A 297 13.67 8.12 1.29
N LYS A 298 14.90 8.63 1.41
CA LYS A 298 15.39 9.22 2.67
C LYS A 298 14.83 10.61 2.94
N ASP A 299 14.57 11.41 1.92
CA ASP A 299 13.92 12.72 2.01
C ASP A 299 12.81 12.78 0.95
N PRO A 300 11.59 12.31 1.27
CA PRO A 300 10.52 12.20 0.30
C PRO A 300 10.03 13.56 -0.22
N LEU A 301 10.19 14.65 0.54
CA LEU A 301 9.89 15.99 0.06
C LEU A 301 10.92 16.49 -0.97
N ALA A 302 12.21 16.25 -0.71
CA ALA A 302 13.24 16.57 -1.67
C ALA A 302 13.06 15.77 -2.96
N TRP A 303 12.70 14.49 -2.85
CA TRP A 303 12.36 13.65 -3.98
C TRP A 303 11.26 14.25 -4.87
N LEU A 304 10.14 14.68 -4.30
CA LEU A 304 9.06 15.32 -5.08
C LEU A 304 9.56 16.56 -5.82
N GLN A 305 10.39 17.38 -5.16
CA GLN A 305 10.92 18.61 -5.75
C GLN A 305 11.95 18.33 -6.85
N GLU A 306 12.83 17.36 -6.67
CA GLU A 306 13.77 16.88 -7.69
C GLU A 306 13.04 16.32 -8.89
N ALA A 307 11.91 15.66 -8.67
CA ALA A 307 10.99 15.21 -9.72
C ALA A 307 10.21 16.35 -10.39
N GLY A 308 10.43 17.62 -10.01
CA GLY A 308 9.81 18.79 -10.62
C GLY A 308 8.41 19.12 -10.09
N VAL A 309 7.96 18.49 -9.00
CA VAL A 309 6.66 18.79 -8.38
C VAL A 309 6.77 20.10 -7.58
N GLN A 310 5.90 21.06 -7.85
CA GLN A 310 5.97 22.41 -7.27
C GLN A 310 4.57 22.98 -6.97
N GLY A 311 4.53 24.09 -6.21
CA GLY A 311 3.33 24.87 -6.00
C GLY A 311 2.19 24.09 -5.38
N ALA A 312 1.00 24.18 -5.98
CA ALA A 312 -0.21 23.51 -5.50
C ALA A 312 -0.11 21.98 -5.55
N ASP A 313 0.55 21.43 -6.56
CA ASP A 313 0.73 19.98 -6.70
C ASP A 313 1.64 19.42 -5.60
N LEU A 314 2.69 20.15 -5.21
CA LEU A 314 3.53 19.79 -4.08
C LEU A 314 2.73 19.79 -2.77
N GLN A 315 1.92 20.81 -2.52
CA GLN A 315 1.06 20.88 -1.33
C GLN A 315 0.05 19.71 -1.31
N ALA A 316 -0.55 19.42 -2.45
CA ALA A 316 -1.52 18.34 -2.59
C ALA A 316 -0.88 16.97 -2.30
N ILE A 317 0.24 16.66 -2.96
CA ILE A 317 0.90 15.34 -2.86
C ILE A 317 1.60 15.16 -1.51
N ALA A 318 2.26 16.21 -0.98
CA ALA A 318 3.01 16.12 0.28
C ALA A 318 2.12 15.80 1.49
N GLY A 319 0.83 16.19 1.46
CA GLY A 319 -0.05 15.89 2.60
C GLY A 319 -1.52 16.20 2.39
N GLY A 320 -1.87 17.22 1.58
CA GLY A 320 -3.27 17.66 1.42
C GLY A 320 -4.20 16.55 0.92
N ASN A 321 -3.76 15.70 0.00
CA ASN A 321 -4.55 14.57 -0.48
C ASN A 321 -4.73 13.50 0.60
N ALA A 322 -3.64 13.16 1.31
CA ALA A 322 -3.69 12.19 2.40
C ALA A 322 -4.57 12.70 3.55
N ALA A 323 -4.49 14.00 3.92
CA ALA A 323 -5.33 14.59 4.94
C ALA A 323 -6.82 14.44 4.61
N ARG A 324 -7.23 14.73 3.36
CA ARG A 324 -8.62 14.51 2.91
C ARG A 324 -9.04 13.04 2.95
N LEU A 325 -8.17 12.12 2.51
CA LEU A 325 -8.45 10.68 2.54
C LEU A 325 -8.66 10.17 3.97
N LEU A 326 -7.88 10.70 4.91
CA LEU A 326 -7.85 10.26 6.31
C LEU A 326 -8.81 11.05 7.21
N GLY A 327 -9.45 12.12 6.68
CA GLY A 327 -10.32 13.00 7.47
C GLY A 327 -9.56 13.75 8.57
N LEU A 328 -8.37 14.25 8.24
CA LEU A 328 -7.49 15.02 9.14
C LEU A 328 -7.52 16.53 8.86
N ASP A 329 -8.45 17.02 8.03
CA ASP A 329 -8.62 18.44 7.67
C ASP A 329 -9.20 19.27 8.83
#